data_0582bd29569c0eb7c553561725879d00
#
_entry.id   0582bd29569c0eb7c553561725879d00
#
_cell.length_a   1.000
_cell.length_b   1.000
_cell.length_c   1.000
_cell.angle_alpha   90.00
_cell.angle_beta   90.00
_cell.angle_gamma   90.00
#
_symmetry.space_group_name_H-M   'P 1'
#
loop_
_entity.id
_entity.type
_entity.pdbx_description
1 polymer ?
#
loop_
_entity_poly.entity_id
_entity_poly.type
_entity_poly.pdbx_seq_one_letter_code
_entity_poly.pdbx_strand_id
1 'polypeptide(L)'
;MPVANRGQLPHLRPMGNCTCAKDAVFRAPMTDTLFSQTQATPGAFLVAALYHFVSFPRFRDFQEPLQQLCDENGVKGTLLLAHEGINGTIAGPDAGIGAVLAFLRAQPEFSALEHKESRASKMPFVRMKVKLKKEIVTMGVEDIDPNKIVGTYVAPRDWNALISDPDTIVIDTRNDYETAIGIFKGAVDPKTKTFREFPEWVRGNSGLHNKPKIAMYCTGGIRCEKATAFMKEQGFDEVYHLKGGILKYLEEVPAEESLWQGACFVFDERVSVEHGLREGNHKLCHACRNPITAEEVASPFFEEGVSCSNCYSERSEEDRNRFRERQKQVALAKKRGERHIGS
;
A
#
# COMPACT_ATOMS: atom_id res chain seq x y z
N MET A 1 -29.72 -17.28 -65.70
CA MET A 1 -31.02 -17.81 -66.23
C MET A 1 -31.13 -19.26 -65.79
N PRO A 2 -32.32 -19.79 -65.41
CA PRO A 2 -33.60 -19.15 -65.13
C PRO A 2 -34.10 -19.41 -63.67
N VAL A 3 -34.94 -18.57 -63.19
CA VAL A 3 -36.42 -18.51 -63.07
C VAL A 3 -37.00 -18.99 -61.74
N ALA A 4 -37.55 -18.07 -61.10
CA ALA A 4 -38.61 -17.91 -60.13
C ALA A 4 -39.56 -19.09 -59.87
N ASN A 5 -40.08 -19.19 -58.65
CA ASN A 5 -41.53 -19.29 -58.50
C ASN A 5 -42.04 -18.74 -57.14
N ARG A 6 -43.18 -18.08 -57.24
CA ARG A 6 -44.02 -17.45 -56.18
C ARG A 6 -45.02 -18.47 -55.65
N GLY A 7 -45.58 -18.20 -54.49
CA GLY A 7 -46.79 -18.83 -53.98
C GLY A 7 -47.03 -18.46 -52.53
N GLN A 8 -47.71 -17.39 -52.25
CA GLN A 8 -49.11 -17.21 -51.89
C GLN A 8 -49.43 -17.55 -50.40
N LEU A 9 -49.83 -16.47 -49.72
CA LEU A 9 -50.67 -16.45 -48.50
C LEU A 9 -52.11 -16.99 -48.82
N PRO A 10 -52.80 -17.48 -47.77
CA PRO A 10 -54.12 -16.82 -47.54
C PRO A 10 -54.50 -16.67 -46.02
N HIS A 11 -55.19 -15.57 -45.85
CA HIS A 11 -56.48 -15.30 -45.16
C HIS A 11 -56.63 -15.39 -43.64
N LEU A 12 -56.90 -14.21 -43.13
CA LEU A 12 -57.59 -13.81 -41.90
C LEU A 12 -58.98 -14.47 -41.72
N ARG A 13 -59.38 -14.70 -40.45
CA ARG A 13 -60.66 -14.28 -39.85
C ARG A 13 -60.70 -14.51 -38.31
N PRO A 14 -61.67 -13.98 -37.56
CA PRO A 14 -61.45 -13.07 -36.50
C PRO A 14 -62.13 -13.46 -35.15
N MET A 15 -61.78 -12.69 -34.09
CA MET A 15 -62.55 -12.36 -32.88
C MET A 15 -63.12 -13.47 -31.97
N GLY A 16 -62.78 -13.35 -30.74
CA GLY A 16 -63.47 -13.87 -29.56
C GLY A 16 -62.96 -13.17 -28.30
N ASN A 17 -63.78 -12.18 -27.81
CA ASN A 17 -63.68 -11.59 -26.50
C ASN A 17 -63.84 -12.63 -25.40
N CYS A 18 -63.06 -12.65 -24.34
CA CYS A 18 -63.59 -12.79 -22.97
C CYS A 18 -62.56 -12.49 -21.88
N THR A 19 -62.87 -11.46 -21.12
CA THR A 19 -62.79 -11.28 -19.66
C THR A 19 -61.50 -11.53 -18.87
N CYS A 20 -61.09 -10.44 -18.26
CA CYS A 20 -60.44 -10.24 -16.96
C CYS A 20 -60.09 -11.47 -16.13
N ALA A 21 -58.80 -11.60 -15.81
CA ALA A 21 -58.36 -11.99 -14.46
C ALA A 21 -57.01 -11.32 -14.18
N LYS A 22 -56.99 -10.66 -13.11
CA LYS A 22 -56.04 -9.89 -12.33
C LYS A 22 -54.60 -10.40 -12.29
N ASP A 23 -53.67 -9.44 -12.39
CA ASP A 23 -52.43 -9.27 -11.63
C ASP A 23 -51.64 -10.52 -11.26
N ALA A 24 -50.62 -10.82 -12.08
CA ALA A 24 -49.43 -11.48 -11.63
C ALA A 24 -48.20 -10.67 -12.11
N VAL A 25 -47.76 -9.78 -11.26
CA VAL A 25 -46.48 -9.06 -11.41
C VAL A 25 -45.36 -10.12 -11.32
N PHE A 26 -44.82 -10.51 -12.47
CA PHE A 26 -43.55 -11.26 -12.51
C PHE A 26 -42.43 -10.32 -12.07
N ARG A 27 -42.12 -10.37 -10.76
CA ARG A 27 -40.85 -9.84 -10.26
C ARG A 27 -39.75 -10.80 -10.73
N ALA A 28 -38.90 -10.32 -11.63
CA ALA A 28 -37.59 -10.92 -11.87
C ALA A 28 -36.81 -10.99 -10.53
N PRO A 29 -36.07 -12.05 -10.25
CA PRO A 29 -35.21 -12.09 -9.09
C PRO A 29 -34.11 -11.04 -9.26
N MET A 30 -34.15 -9.99 -8.43
CA MET A 30 -33.00 -9.14 -8.18
C MET A 30 -31.93 -10.04 -7.58
N THR A 31 -30.89 -10.29 -8.35
CA THR A 31 -29.64 -10.82 -7.81
C THR A 31 -29.08 -9.73 -6.90
N ASP A 32 -29.36 -9.88 -5.60
CA ASP A 32 -28.62 -9.18 -4.56
C ASP A 32 -27.14 -9.58 -4.70
N THR A 33 -26.41 -8.71 -5.36
CA THR A 33 -24.95 -8.70 -5.26
C THR A 33 -24.66 -8.20 -3.85
N LEU A 34 -24.60 -9.16 -2.92
CA LEU A 34 -24.07 -8.95 -1.57
C LEU A 34 -22.61 -8.53 -1.71
N PHE A 35 -22.39 -7.23 -1.89
CA PHE A 35 -21.15 -6.61 -1.45
C PHE A 35 -21.14 -6.79 0.08
N SER A 36 -20.38 -7.77 0.54
CA SER A 36 -20.00 -7.90 1.92
C SER A 36 -19.26 -6.62 2.31
N GLN A 37 -19.98 -5.66 2.84
CA GLN A 37 -19.40 -4.56 3.60
C GLN A 37 -18.82 -5.20 4.86
N THR A 38 -17.54 -5.53 4.83
CA THR A 38 -16.76 -5.74 6.04
C THR A 38 -16.96 -4.49 6.89
N GLN A 39 -17.71 -4.63 7.97
CA GLN A 39 -17.89 -3.57 8.96
C GLN A 39 -16.53 -3.32 9.62
N ALA A 40 -15.73 -2.45 8.99
CA ALA A 40 -14.59 -1.86 9.65
C ALA A 40 -15.11 -1.13 10.88
N THR A 41 -14.58 -1.44 12.05
CA THR A 41 -14.81 -0.66 13.27
C THR A 41 -14.62 0.81 12.93
N PRO A 42 -15.56 1.73 13.28
CA PRO A 42 -15.46 3.12 12.86
C PRO A 42 -14.23 3.76 13.50
N GLY A 43 -13.12 3.78 12.79
CA GLY A 43 -11.97 4.61 13.15
C GLY A 43 -12.30 6.06 12.85
N ALA A 44 -11.88 6.98 13.72
CA ALA A 44 -12.19 8.40 13.61
C ALA A 44 -11.55 9.07 12.36
N PHE A 45 -10.51 8.46 11.78
CA PHE A 45 -9.74 9.04 10.67
C PHE A 45 -9.61 8.05 9.52
N LEU A 46 -9.85 8.56 8.31
CA LEU A 46 -9.55 7.85 7.07
C LEU A 46 -8.05 7.99 6.77
N VAL A 47 -7.40 6.87 6.45
CA VAL A 47 -6.00 6.82 6.03
C VAL A 47 -5.97 6.40 4.56
N ALA A 48 -5.37 7.23 3.71
CA ALA A 48 -5.21 6.97 2.28
C ALA A 48 -3.72 6.83 1.93
N ALA A 49 -3.33 5.66 1.46
CA ALA A 49 -2.01 5.39 0.89
C ALA A 49 -2.11 5.41 -0.63
N LEU A 50 -1.29 6.21 -1.28
CA LEU A 50 -1.35 6.44 -2.72
C LEU A 50 0.04 6.52 -3.34
N TYR A 51 0.15 6.09 -4.58
CA TYR A 51 1.28 6.41 -5.46
C TYR A 51 0.83 6.39 -6.93
N HIS A 52 1.54 7.14 -7.76
CA HIS A 52 1.33 7.13 -9.19
C HIS A 52 2.61 7.51 -9.91
N PHE A 53 3.12 6.62 -10.76
CA PHE A 53 4.23 6.90 -11.65
C PHE A 53 3.69 7.55 -12.92
N VAL A 54 4.14 8.76 -13.19
CA VAL A 54 3.78 9.54 -14.38
C VAL A 54 4.80 10.66 -14.58
N SER A 55 5.05 11.06 -15.83
CA SER A 55 5.87 12.25 -16.07
C SER A 55 5.19 13.49 -15.51
N PHE A 56 5.79 14.08 -14.48
CA PHE A 56 5.25 15.23 -13.75
C PHE A 56 6.25 16.39 -13.65
N PRO A 57 6.55 17.07 -14.78
CA PRO A 57 7.58 18.11 -14.81
C PRO A 57 7.29 19.31 -13.91
N ARG A 58 6.01 19.64 -13.68
CA ARG A 58 5.58 20.76 -12.83
C ARG A 58 5.48 20.42 -11.33
N PHE A 59 6.06 19.33 -10.87
CA PHE A 59 5.94 18.87 -9.47
C PHE A 59 6.38 19.90 -8.42
N ARG A 60 7.26 20.83 -8.78
CA ARG A 60 7.75 21.87 -7.87
C ARG A 60 6.67 22.91 -7.57
N ASP A 61 5.95 23.33 -8.59
CA ASP A 61 4.90 24.35 -8.47
C ASP A 61 3.66 23.80 -7.75
N PHE A 62 3.56 22.46 -7.68
CA PHE A 62 2.45 21.76 -7.08
C PHE A 62 2.59 21.60 -5.55
N GLN A 63 3.79 21.80 -5.01
CA GLN A 63 4.09 21.58 -3.59
C GLN A 63 3.25 22.45 -2.67
N GLU A 64 3.33 23.76 -2.86
CA GLU A 64 2.69 24.74 -1.96
C GLU A 64 1.16 24.68 -2.01
N PRO A 65 0.49 24.65 -3.20
CA PRO A 65 -0.96 24.48 -3.27
C PRO A 65 -1.46 23.20 -2.61
N LEU A 66 -0.75 22.09 -2.79
CA LEU A 66 -1.12 20.81 -2.18
C LEU A 66 -0.91 20.81 -0.67
N GLN A 67 0.17 21.42 -0.16
CA GLN A 67 0.41 21.57 1.28
C GLN A 67 -0.70 22.40 1.92
N GLN A 68 -1.04 23.56 1.33
CA GLN A 68 -2.09 24.44 1.82
C GLN A 68 -3.45 23.73 1.84
N LEU A 69 -3.82 23.05 0.76
CA LEU A 69 -5.08 22.30 0.69
C LEU A 69 -5.19 21.25 1.80
N CYS A 70 -4.10 20.51 2.04
CA CYS A 70 -4.07 19.51 3.11
C CYS A 70 -4.25 20.15 4.49
N ASP A 71 -3.56 21.28 4.77
CA ASP A 71 -3.62 21.97 6.05
C ASP A 71 -5.01 22.55 6.31
N GLU A 72 -5.65 23.18 5.31
CA GLU A 72 -7.01 23.72 5.38
C GLU A 72 -8.08 22.66 5.63
N ASN A 73 -7.84 21.43 5.18
CA ASN A 73 -8.78 20.29 5.33
C ASN A 73 -8.44 19.36 6.51
N GLY A 74 -7.51 19.74 7.39
CA GLY A 74 -7.13 18.95 8.56
C GLY A 74 -6.45 17.63 8.22
N VAL A 75 -5.88 17.51 7.01
CA VAL A 75 -5.19 16.32 6.53
C VAL A 75 -3.73 16.36 6.97
N LYS A 76 -3.23 15.24 7.49
CA LYS A 76 -1.84 15.07 7.91
C LYS A 76 -1.21 13.86 7.22
N GLY A 77 0.13 13.83 7.18
CA GLY A 77 0.84 12.73 6.51
C GLY A 77 2.10 13.20 5.80
N THR A 78 2.52 12.41 4.84
CA THR A 78 3.65 12.77 3.98
C THR A 78 3.32 12.43 2.53
N LEU A 79 3.42 13.42 1.65
CA LEU A 79 3.39 13.25 0.20
C LEU A 79 4.75 13.60 -0.38
N LEU A 80 5.28 12.75 -1.22
CA LEU A 80 6.52 12.93 -1.95
C LEU A 80 6.17 13.24 -3.40
N LEU A 81 6.71 14.33 -3.93
CA LEU A 81 6.56 14.76 -5.31
C LEU A 81 7.93 14.70 -6.00
N ALA A 82 7.98 14.14 -7.19
CA ALA A 82 9.16 14.11 -8.05
C ALA A 82 8.74 14.23 -9.51
N HIS A 83 9.72 14.35 -10.41
CA HIS A 83 9.45 14.34 -11.84
C HIS A 83 8.75 13.06 -12.31
N GLU A 84 8.95 11.96 -11.61
CA GLU A 84 8.38 10.64 -11.90
C GLU A 84 6.99 10.38 -11.25
N GLY A 85 6.39 11.39 -10.55
CA GLY A 85 5.04 11.28 -10.00
C GLY A 85 4.88 11.66 -8.53
N ILE A 86 3.98 10.96 -7.85
CA ILE A 86 3.58 11.17 -6.45
C ILE A 86 3.61 9.86 -5.64
N ASN A 87 3.95 9.95 -4.36
CA ASN A 87 3.85 8.84 -3.40
C ASN A 87 3.61 9.37 -2.00
N GLY A 88 2.81 8.66 -1.22
CA GLY A 88 2.69 8.92 0.21
C GLY A 88 1.50 8.30 0.90
N THR A 89 1.38 8.65 2.18
CA THR A 89 0.24 8.28 3.01
C THR A 89 -0.24 9.53 3.76
N ILE A 90 -1.53 9.76 3.70
CA ILE A 90 -2.22 10.87 4.37
C ILE A 90 -3.38 10.33 5.21
N ALA A 91 -3.74 11.05 6.26
CA ALA A 91 -4.89 10.75 7.10
C ALA A 91 -5.62 12.02 7.50
N GLY A 92 -6.93 11.91 7.65
CA GLY A 92 -7.76 13.05 8.02
C GLY A 92 -9.24 12.69 8.15
N PRO A 93 -10.10 13.70 8.32
CA PRO A 93 -11.53 13.54 8.16
C PRO A 93 -11.87 13.05 6.75
N ASP A 94 -12.91 12.25 6.59
CA ASP A 94 -13.32 11.68 5.29
C ASP A 94 -13.48 12.77 4.21
N ALA A 95 -14.14 13.88 4.55
CA ALA A 95 -14.30 15.01 3.63
C ALA A 95 -12.96 15.64 3.23
N GLY A 96 -12.01 15.74 4.16
CA GLY A 96 -10.67 16.30 3.90
C GLY A 96 -9.85 15.41 2.96
N ILE A 97 -9.85 14.10 3.20
CA ILE A 97 -9.20 13.14 2.30
C ILE A 97 -9.87 13.18 0.92
N GLY A 98 -11.21 13.22 0.86
CA GLY A 98 -11.95 13.34 -0.38
C GLY A 98 -11.59 14.59 -1.18
N ALA A 99 -11.44 15.75 -0.52
CA ALA A 99 -11.03 17.00 -1.15
C ALA A 99 -9.62 16.91 -1.75
N VAL A 100 -8.65 16.35 -1.02
CA VAL A 100 -7.27 16.16 -1.52
C VAL A 100 -7.24 15.20 -2.71
N LEU A 101 -7.94 14.07 -2.64
CA LEU A 101 -8.00 13.11 -3.75
C LEU A 101 -8.69 13.71 -4.98
N ALA A 102 -9.75 14.48 -4.81
CA ALA A 102 -10.43 15.18 -5.90
C ALA A 102 -9.50 16.19 -6.57
N PHE A 103 -8.77 17.00 -5.79
CA PHE A 103 -7.78 17.95 -6.30
C PHE A 103 -6.68 17.25 -7.12
N LEU A 104 -6.16 16.13 -6.61
CA LEU A 104 -5.15 15.36 -7.33
C LEU A 104 -5.72 14.82 -8.65
N ARG A 105 -6.88 14.15 -8.62
CA ARG A 105 -7.51 13.55 -9.81
C ARG A 105 -8.00 14.56 -10.85
N ALA A 106 -8.20 15.82 -10.46
CA ALA A 106 -8.49 16.90 -11.41
C ALA A 106 -7.27 17.29 -12.27
N GLN A 107 -6.08 16.84 -11.91
CA GLN A 107 -4.88 17.03 -12.73
C GLN A 107 -4.81 15.93 -13.80
N PRO A 108 -4.50 16.27 -15.07
CA PRO A 108 -4.41 15.28 -16.14
C PRO A 108 -3.46 14.12 -15.82
N GLU A 109 -2.32 14.42 -15.19
CA GLU A 109 -1.29 13.44 -14.81
C GLU A 109 -1.80 12.43 -13.77
N PHE A 110 -2.74 12.82 -12.92
CA PHE A 110 -3.23 12.00 -11.81
C PHE A 110 -4.69 11.56 -11.97
N SER A 111 -5.29 11.71 -13.15
CA SER A 111 -6.68 11.31 -13.41
C SER A 111 -6.97 9.84 -13.10
N ALA A 112 -5.99 8.96 -13.27
CA ALA A 112 -6.05 7.53 -12.97
C ALA A 112 -5.43 7.16 -11.59
N LEU A 113 -5.22 8.15 -10.70
CA LEU A 113 -4.62 7.91 -9.38
C LEU A 113 -5.46 6.94 -8.56
N GLU A 114 -4.91 5.77 -8.27
CA GLU A 114 -5.45 4.81 -7.32
C GLU A 114 -4.94 5.10 -5.90
N HIS A 115 -5.72 4.71 -4.90
CA HIS A 115 -5.32 4.78 -3.50
C HIS A 115 -5.89 3.59 -2.73
N LYS A 116 -5.34 3.33 -1.56
CA LYS A 116 -5.81 2.30 -0.63
C LYS A 116 -6.28 2.98 0.64
N GLU A 117 -7.43 2.55 1.14
CA GLU A 117 -8.02 3.08 2.35
C GLU A 117 -7.85 2.14 3.54
N SER A 118 -7.71 2.71 4.70
CA SER A 118 -7.82 2.03 5.99
C SER A 118 -8.29 3.02 7.04
N ARG A 119 -8.63 2.54 8.24
CA ARG A 119 -9.07 3.40 9.34
C ARG A 119 -8.06 3.40 10.48
N ALA A 120 -7.98 4.52 11.16
CA ALA A 120 -7.22 4.66 12.39
C ALA A 120 -8.10 5.21 13.51
N SER A 121 -7.96 4.67 14.70
CA SER A 121 -8.69 5.12 15.90
C SER A 121 -8.26 6.52 16.36
N LYS A 122 -7.01 6.88 16.07
CA LYS A 122 -6.39 8.19 16.37
C LYS A 122 -5.71 8.70 15.12
N MET A 123 -5.48 10.04 15.06
CA MET A 123 -4.70 10.65 13.98
C MET A 123 -3.29 10.05 13.93
N PRO A 124 -2.94 9.25 12.89
CA PRO A 124 -1.69 8.50 12.85
C PRO A 124 -0.49 9.33 12.37
N PHE A 125 -0.65 10.63 12.22
CA PHE A 125 0.41 11.56 11.81
C PHE A 125 0.43 12.82 12.67
N VAL A 126 1.64 13.30 12.95
CA VAL A 126 1.84 14.52 13.73
C VAL A 126 1.51 15.78 12.92
N ARG A 127 1.97 15.83 11.66
CA ARG A 127 1.91 17.01 10.78
C ARG A 127 1.80 16.60 9.31
N MET A 128 1.39 17.55 8.48
CA MET A 128 1.47 17.40 7.03
C MET A 128 2.86 17.77 6.52
N LYS A 129 3.33 17.06 5.48
CA LYS A 129 4.56 17.35 4.75
C LYS A 129 4.40 17.00 3.28
N VAL A 130 4.42 17.98 2.41
CA VAL A 130 4.62 17.78 0.98
C VAL A 130 6.09 18.02 0.66
N LYS A 131 6.81 17.01 0.21
CA LYS A 131 8.26 17.05 0.01
C LYS A 131 8.63 16.85 -1.44
N LEU A 132 9.51 17.70 -1.95
CA LEU A 132 10.16 17.49 -3.24
C LEU A 132 11.29 16.47 -3.10
N LYS A 133 11.35 15.53 -4.03
CA LYS A 133 12.35 14.45 -4.08
C LYS A 133 12.91 14.30 -5.49
N LYS A 134 14.02 13.58 -5.63
CA LYS A 134 14.52 13.12 -6.93
C LYS A 134 13.69 11.95 -7.45
N GLU A 135 13.30 11.05 -6.54
CA GLU A 135 12.51 9.86 -6.78
C GLU A 135 11.38 9.75 -5.76
N ILE A 136 10.19 9.31 -6.18
CA ILE A 136 9.05 9.07 -5.25
C ILE A 136 9.24 7.81 -4.40
N VAL A 137 10.08 6.89 -4.88
CA VAL A 137 10.64 5.77 -4.10
C VAL A 137 12.10 5.60 -4.52
N THR A 138 13.02 5.75 -3.57
CA THR A 138 14.43 5.87 -3.91
C THR A 138 15.08 4.49 -4.08
N MET A 139 15.43 4.14 -5.33
CA MET A 139 16.24 2.98 -5.68
C MET A 139 17.69 3.37 -5.95
N GLY A 140 17.92 4.58 -6.49
CA GLY A 140 19.25 5.10 -6.78
C GLY A 140 19.88 4.54 -8.05
N VAL A 141 19.08 4.00 -8.96
CA VAL A 141 19.49 3.61 -10.31
C VAL A 141 18.83 4.57 -11.29
N GLU A 142 19.65 5.17 -12.14
CA GLU A 142 19.17 6.11 -13.18
C GLU A 142 18.40 5.35 -14.27
N ASP A 143 17.50 6.03 -14.94
CA ASP A 143 16.72 5.58 -16.10
C ASP A 143 15.72 4.42 -15.86
N ILE A 144 15.55 3.95 -14.62
CA ILE A 144 14.49 2.98 -14.30
C ILE A 144 13.13 3.68 -14.34
N ASP A 145 12.35 3.37 -15.36
CA ASP A 145 11.03 3.97 -15.60
C ASP A 145 9.93 2.89 -15.69
N PRO A 146 9.13 2.70 -14.62
CA PRO A 146 8.03 1.73 -14.62
C PRO A 146 6.94 1.98 -15.68
N ASN A 147 6.88 3.21 -16.25
CA ASN A 147 5.94 3.50 -17.34
C ASN A 147 6.40 2.91 -18.69
N LYS A 148 7.70 2.60 -18.84
CA LYS A 148 8.25 1.98 -20.05
C LYS A 148 8.26 0.47 -19.97
N ILE A 149 8.69 -0.06 -18.82
CA ILE A 149 8.77 -1.51 -18.57
C ILE A 149 8.46 -1.80 -17.10
N VAL A 150 7.64 -2.81 -16.87
CA VAL A 150 7.26 -3.24 -15.52
C VAL A 150 6.96 -4.74 -15.53
N GLY A 151 7.05 -5.38 -14.38
CA GLY A 151 6.65 -6.78 -14.23
C GLY A 151 5.14 -7.00 -14.37
N THR A 152 4.75 -8.24 -14.50
CA THR A 152 3.33 -8.63 -14.58
C THR A 152 2.66 -8.46 -13.21
N TYR A 153 1.57 -7.70 -13.18
CA TYR A 153 0.75 -7.55 -11.97
C TYR A 153 -0.04 -8.83 -11.69
N VAL A 154 0.03 -9.31 -10.45
CA VAL A 154 -0.74 -10.47 -9.98
C VAL A 154 -1.73 -10.02 -8.91
N ALA A 155 -3.00 -10.32 -9.10
CA ALA A 155 -4.03 -9.97 -8.12
C ALA A 155 -3.84 -10.76 -6.81
N PRO A 156 -4.24 -10.22 -5.64
CA PRO A 156 -4.13 -10.92 -4.37
C PRO A 156 -4.70 -12.35 -4.37
N ARG A 157 -5.84 -12.57 -4.99
CA ARG A 157 -6.48 -13.90 -5.11
C ARG A 157 -5.66 -14.94 -5.88
N ASP A 158 -4.82 -14.49 -6.83
CA ASP A 158 -4.02 -15.35 -7.68
C ASP A 158 -2.58 -15.49 -7.13
N TRP A 159 -2.24 -14.70 -6.12
CA TRP A 159 -0.88 -14.61 -5.56
C TRP A 159 -0.41 -15.91 -4.91
N ASN A 160 -1.28 -16.56 -4.12
CA ASN A 160 -0.93 -17.80 -3.44
C ASN A 160 -0.53 -18.91 -4.41
N ALA A 161 -1.23 -19.03 -5.54
CA ALA A 161 -0.91 -20.02 -6.58
C ALA A 161 0.48 -19.77 -7.17
N LEU A 162 0.81 -18.50 -7.49
CA LEU A 162 2.12 -18.14 -8.04
C LEU A 162 3.27 -18.44 -7.05
N ILE A 163 3.13 -18.01 -5.79
CA ILE A 163 4.21 -18.16 -4.81
C ILE A 163 4.36 -19.57 -4.26
N SER A 164 3.38 -20.45 -4.49
CA SER A 164 3.45 -21.86 -4.16
C SER A 164 4.05 -22.71 -5.29
N ASP A 165 4.22 -22.14 -6.47
CA ASP A 165 4.86 -22.81 -7.60
C ASP A 165 6.35 -23.05 -7.28
N PRO A 166 6.83 -24.32 -7.34
CA PRO A 166 8.23 -24.66 -7.07
C PRO A 166 9.23 -23.98 -8.00
N ASP A 167 8.79 -23.49 -9.16
CA ASP A 167 9.63 -22.77 -10.13
C ASP A 167 9.65 -21.26 -9.90
N THR A 168 9.03 -20.78 -8.84
CA THR A 168 9.00 -19.36 -8.48
C THR A 168 9.95 -19.05 -7.31
N ILE A 169 10.76 -18.00 -7.46
CA ILE A 169 11.46 -17.35 -6.35
C ILE A 169 10.60 -16.17 -5.89
N VAL A 170 10.27 -16.16 -4.60
CA VAL A 170 9.51 -15.07 -3.98
C VAL A 170 10.48 -14.13 -3.25
N ILE A 171 10.46 -12.84 -3.55
CA ILE A 171 11.41 -11.86 -3.01
C ILE A 171 10.64 -10.73 -2.29
N ASP A 172 10.99 -10.49 -1.05
CA ASP A 172 10.53 -9.32 -0.30
C ASP A 172 11.42 -8.12 -0.65
N THR A 173 10.87 -7.06 -1.24
CA THR A 173 11.62 -5.84 -1.58
C THR A 173 11.61 -4.80 -0.48
N ARG A 174 11.18 -5.17 0.72
CA ARG A 174 11.15 -4.29 1.89
C ARG A 174 12.50 -4.28 2.62
N ASN A 175 12.60 -3.38 3.59
CA ASN A 175 13.77 -3.30 4.45
C ASN A 175 13.71 -4.39 5.56
N ASP A 176 14.85 -4.73 6.11
CA ASP A 176 15.03 -5.78 7.13
C ASP A 176 14.11 -5.60 8.37
N TYR A 177 13.91 -4.36 8.84
CA TYR A 177 13.01 -4.09 9.97
C TYR A 177 11.52 -4.31 9.65
N GLU A 178 11.14 -4.26 8.38
CA GLU A 178 9.77 -4.54 7.94
C GLU A 178 9.57 -6.06 7.82
N THR A 179 10.57 -6.79 7.29
CA THR A 179 10.51 -8.25 7.13
C THR A 179 10.53 -8.96 8.49
N ALA A 180 11.20 -8.37 9.48
CA ALA A 180 11.32 -8.92 10.84
C ALA A 180 9.97 -9.14 11.54
N ILE A 181 8.91 -8.38 11.19
CA ILE A 181 7.58 -8.52 11.83
C ILE A 181 6.55 -9.25 10.97
N GLY A 182 6.90 -9.59 9.74
CA GLY A 182 6.04 -10.40 8.88
C GLY A 182 6.58 -10.56 7.47
N ILE A 183 6.35 -11.75 6.89
CA ILE A 183 6.86 -12.16 5.58
C ILE A 183 5.95 -13.22 4.96
N PHE A 184 5.89 -13.35 3.63
CA PHE A 184 5.23 -14.49 3.01
C PHE A 184 6.04 -15.76 3.22
N LYS A 185 5.33 -16.87 3.45
CA LYS A 185 5.93 -18.20 3.62
C LYS A 185 6.85 -18.52 2.44
N GLY A 186 8.10 -18.83 2.73
CA GLY A 186 9.10 -19.21 1.71
C GLY A 186 9.72 -18.05 0.94
N ALA A 187 9.39 -16.80 1.26
CA ALA A 187 9.99 -15.65 0.60
C ALA A 187 11.46 -15.46 1.04
N VAL A 188 12.26 -15.00 0.08
CA VAL A 188 13.64 -14.58 0.30
C VAL A 188 13.63 -13.16 0.85
N ASP A 189 14.29 -12.97 2.00
CA ASP A 189 14.60 -11.66 2.56
C ASP A 189 16.01 -11.23 2.12
N PRO A 190 16.14 -10.18 1.30
CA PRO A 190 17.45 -9.63 0.90
C PRO A 190 18.27 -9.03 2.08
N LYS A 191 17.64 -8.81 3.22
CA LYS A 191 18.22 -8.18 4.42
C LYS A 191 18.82 -6.80 4.15
N THR A 192 18.21 -6.08 3.22
CA THR A 192 18.61 -4.71 2.90
C THR A 192 18.07 -3.74 3.95
N LYS A 193 18.90 -2.80 4.36
CA LYS A 193 18.50 -1.73 5.29
C LYS A 193 17.74 -0.63 4.61
N THR A 194 17.98 -0.47 3.31
CA THR A 194 17.29 0.49 2.45
C THR A 194 17.05 -0.10 1.07
N PHE A 195 16.00 0.32 0.41
CA PHE A 195 15.67 -0.12 -0.96
C PHE A 195 16.77 0.22 -1.99
N ARG A 196 17.69 1.13 -1.67
CA ARG A 196 18.86 1.45 -2.50
C ARG A 196 19.87 0.30 -2.62
N GLU A 197 19.88 -0.63 -1.67
CA GLU A 197 20.77 -1.77 -1.65
C GLU A 197 20.25 -2.93 -2.51
N PHE A 198 18.95 -2.89 -2.89
CA PHE A 198 18.31 -3.93 -3.68
C PHE A 198 18.99 -4.20 -5.04
N PRO A 199 19.38 -3.19 -5.85
CA PRO A 199 20.07 -3.43 -7.11
C PRO A 199 21.42 -4.13 -6.95
N GLU A 200 22.18 -3.81 -5.92
CA GLU A 200 23.46 -4.47 -5.64
C GLU A 200 23.24 -5.92 -5.20
N TRP A 201 22.25 -6.16 -4.33
CA TRP A 201 21.88 -7.50 -3.92
C TRP A 201 21.45 -8.38 -5.12
N VAL A 202 20.69 -7.86 -6.06
CA VAL A 202 20.31 -8.59 -7.29
C VAL A 202 21.54 -8.95 -8.10
N ARG A 203 22.44 -8.00 -8.36
CA ARG A 203 23.68 -8.25 -9.14
C ARG A 203 24.60 -9.27 -8.48
N GLY A 204 24.63 -9.28 -7.15
CA GLY A 204 25.46 -10.21 -6.35
C GLY A 204 24.84 -11.60 -6.17
N ASN A 205 23.60 -11.82 -6.57
CA ASN A 205 22.88 -13.06 -6.29
C ASN A 205 22.62 -13.88 -7.58
N SER A 206 23.63 -14.63 -8.01
CA SER A 206 23.50 -15.52 -9.18
C SER A 206 22.44 -16.63 -9.02
N GLY A 207 22.06 -16.94 -7.78
CA GLY A 207 21.00 -17.92 -7.49
C GLY A 207 19.62 -17.55 -8.03
N LEU A 208 19.39 -16.26 -8.35
CA LEU A 208 18.13 -15.80 -8.96
C LEU A 208 17.87 -16.40 -10.35
N HIS A 209 18.93 -16.79 -11.08
CA HIS A 209 18.81 -17.46 -12.38
C HIS A 209 18.47 -18.95 -12.30
N ASN A 210 18.41 -19.52 -11.09
CA ASN A 210 18.13 -20.95 -10.90
C ASN A 210 16.65 -21.31 -11.15
N LYS A 211 15.78 -20.32 -11.22
CA LYS A 211 14.35 -20.51 -11.46
C LYS A 211 13.84 -19.50 -12.48
N PRO A 212 12.89 -19.91 -13.34
CA PRO A 212 12.42 -19.06 -14.41
C PRO A 212 11.56 -17.89 -13.93
N LYS A 213 10.85 -18.05 -12.79
CA LYS A 213 9.86 -17.09 -12.31
C LYS A 213 10.34 -16.35 -11.07
N ILE A 214 10.20 -15.04 -11.08
CA ILE A 214 10.48 -14.17 -9.93
C ILE A 214 9.21 -13.43 -9.56
N ALA A 215 8.74 -13.63 -8.33
CA ALA A 215 7.58 -12.94 -7.76
C ALA A 215 8.04 -11.98 -6.66
N MET A 216 7.67 -10.70 -6.75
CA MET A 216 8.10 -9.68 -5.80
C MET A 216 6.93 -8.98 -5.14
N TYR A 217 7.12 -8.55 -3.90
CA TYR A 217 6.12 -7.81 -3.16
C TYR A 217 6.75 -6.76 -2.25
N CYS A 218 5.96 -5.76 -1.88
CA CYS A 218 6.27 -4.82 -0.80
C CYS A 218 4.97 -4.39 -0.09
N THR A 219 5.05 -3.48 0.86
CA THR A 219 3.90 -3.03 1.65
C THR A 219 2.73 -2.55 0.78
N GLY A 220 2.96 -1.61 -0.13
CA GLY A 220 1.88 -1.00 -0.93
C GLY A 220 1.99 -1.18 -2.45
N GLY A 221 3.06 -1.82 -2.95
CA GLY A 221 3.31 -2.07 -4.38
C GLY A 221 4.37 -1.18 -5.02
N ILE A 222 4.59 0.04 -4.53
CA ILE A 222 5.43 1.05 -5.20
C ILE A 222 6.90 0.63 -5.42
N ARG A 223 7.55 -0.05 -4.45
CA ARG A 223 8.92 -0.53 -4.63
C ARG A 223 9.00 -1.56 -5.73
N CYS A 224 7.96 -2.39 -5.85
CA CYS A 224 7.90 -3.43 -6.88
C CYS A 224 7.79 -2.87 -8.29
N GLU A 225 7.18 -1.71 -8.49
CA GLU A 225 7.18 -1.05 -9.80
C GLU A 225 8.62 -0.88 -10.32
N LYS A 226 9.49 -0.24 -9.53
CA LYS A 226 10.90 -0.07 -9.89
C LYS A 226 11.72 -1.36 -9.83
N ALA A 227 11.48 -2.21 -8.81
CA ALA A 227 12.21 -3.46 -8.68
C ALA A 227 11.99 -4.39 -9.87
N THR A 228 10.74 -4.53 -10.34
CA THR A 228 10.45 -5.37 -11.50
C THR A 228 10.94 -4.78 -12.80
N ALA A 229 10.87 -3.45 -12.96
CA ALA A 229 11.48 -2.76 -14.09
C ALA A 229 12.98 -3.04 -14.16
N PHE A 230 13.68 -2.86 -13.04
CA PHE A 230 15.10 -3.16 -12.92
C PHE A 230 15.42 -4.63 -13.23
N MET A 231 14.66 -5.59 -12.68
CA MET A 231 14.87 -7.02 -12.96
C MET A 231 14.75 -7.33 -14.44
N LYS A 232 13.74 -6.78 -15.13
CA LYS A 232 13.59 -6.95 -16.57
C LYS A 232 14.77 -6.37 -17.36
N GLU A 233 15.31 -5.23 -16.95
CA GLU A 233 16.53 -4.67 -17.55
C GLU A 233 17.80 -5.50 -17.28
N GLN A 234 17.81 -6.29 -16.18
CA GLN A 234 18.86 -7.27 -15.92
C GLN A 234 18.67 -8.59 -16.68
N GLY A 235 17.67 -8.69 -17.56
CA GLY A 235 17.45 -9.87 -18.44
C GLY A 235 16.59 -10.97 -17.83
N PHE A 236 15.80 -10.68 -16.79
CA PHE A 236 14.81 -11.61 -16.27
C PHE A 236 13.48 -11.47 -17.02
N ASP A 237 13.00 -12.55 -17.64
CA ASP A 237 11.81 -12.51 -18.49
C ASP A 237 10.50 -12.65 -17.70
N GLU A 238 10.42 -13.63 -16.80
CA GLU A 238 9.21 -13.93 -16.03
C GLU A 238 9.24 -13.26 -14.67
N VAL A 239 8.93 -11.96 -14.64
CA VAL A 239 8.95 -11.11 -13.44
C VAL A 239 7.53 -10.66 -13.11
N TYR A 240 7.10 -10.96 -11.89
CA TYR A 240 5.76 -10.75 -11.38
C TYR A 240 5.79 -9.91 -10.11
N HIS A 241 4.73 -9.16 -9.82
CA HIS A 241 4.58 -8.51 -8.54
C HIS A 241 3.14 -8.43 -8.04
N LEU A 242 2.99 -8.44 -6.71
CA LEU A 242 1.71 -8.39 -6.04
C LEU A 242 1.03 -7.02 -6.25
N LYS A 243 -0.09 -7.01 -7.00
CA LYS A 243 -0.87 -5.79 -7.26
C LYS A 243 -1.40 -5.23 -5.94
N GLY A 244 -1.02 -3.99 -5.64
CA GLY A 244 -1.44 -3.32 -4.41
C GLY A 244 -0.64 -3.72 -3.17
N GLY A 245 0.31 -4.66 -3.29
CA GLY A 245 1.19 -5.09 -2.21
C GLY A 245 0.48 -5.85 -1.09
N ILE A 246 1.20 -6.02 0.02
CA ILE A 246 0.72 -6.74 1.21
C ILE A 246 -0.59 -6.15 1.74
N LEU A 247 -0.73 -4.82 1.74
CA LEU A 247 -1.95 -4.18 2.26
C LEU A 247 -3.19 -4.67 1.52
N LYS A 248 -3.14 -4.74 0.18
CA LYS A 248 -4.27 -5.21 -0.60
C LYS A 248 -4.50 -6.72 -0.43
N TYR A 249 -3.44 -7.49 -0.26
CA TYR A 249 -3.54 -8.91 0.04
C TYR A 249 -4.23 -9.17 1.39
N LEU A 250 -3.85 -8.44 2.44
CA LEU A 250 -4.45 -8.55 3.77
C LEU A 250 -5.90 -8.04 3.83
N GLU A 251 -6.31 -7.21 2.88
CA GLU A 251 -7.68 -6.74 2.72
C GLU A 251 -8.56 -7.77 2.00
N GLU A 252 -8.05 -8.41 0.92
CA GLU A 252 -8.86 -9.23 0.01
C GLU A 252 -8.78 -10.73 0.28
N VAL A 253 -7.64 -11.25 0.80
CA VAL A 253 -7.44 -12.68 1.02
C VAL A 253 -7.88 -13.05 2.45
N PRO A 254 -8.78 -14.03 2.60
CA PRO A 254 -9.20 -14.51 3.93
C PRO A 254 -8.01 -15.01 4.76
N ALA A 255 -8.08 -14.82 6.08
CA ALA A 255 -6.97 -15.18 6.98
C ALA A 255 -6.64 -16.68 6.95
N GLU A 256 -7.64 -17.53 6.75
CA GLU A 256 -7.52 -18.98 6.64
C GLU A 256 -6.84 -19.45 5.36
N GLU A 257 -6.86 -18.65 4.30
CA GLU A 257 -6.19 -18.94 3.02
C GLU A 257 -4.83 -18.26 2.91
N SER A 258 -4.48 -17.43 3.88
CA SER A 258 -3.33 -16.55 3.81
C SER A 258 -2.00 -17.31 3.95
N LEU A 259 -1.06 -17.00 3.06
CA LEU A 259 0.34 -17.41 3.18
C LEU A 259 1.22 -16.33 3.83
N TRP A 260 0.62 -15.21 4.24
CA TRP A 260 1.29 -14.17 5.01
C TRP A 260 1.47 -14.60 6.46
N GLN A 261 2.66 -14.37 7.02
CA GLN A 261 3.00 -14.68 8.40
C GLN A 261 3.38 -13.40 9.14
N GLY A 262 2.76 -13.14 10.29
CA GLY A 262 3.02 -11.96 11.13
C GLY A 262 2.21 -10.73 10.71
N ALA A 263 2.71 -9.54 11.04
CA ALA A 263 2.10 -8.25 10.78
C ALA A 263 2.79 -7.49 9.65
N CYS A 264 2.07 -6.59 8.99
CA CYS A 264 2.63 -5.73 7.95
C CYS A 264 3.00 -4.37 8.54
N PHE A 265 4.27 -3.98 8.43
CA PHE A 265 4.73 -2.66 8.84
C PHE A 265 4.10 -1.55 7.99
N VAL A 266 3.64 -0.48 8.67
CA VAL A 266 3.14 0.74 8.03
C VAL A 266 3.88 1.97 8.55
N PHE A 267 4.01 3.00 7.68
CA PHE A 267 4.85 4.17 7.94
C PHE A 267 4.11 5.29 8.70
N ASP A 268 3.24 4.92 9.65
CA ASP A 268 2.50 5.83 10.51
C ASP A 268 2.50 5.36 11.97
N GLU A 269 1.83 6.10 12.87
CA GLU A 269 1.83 5.78 14.31
C GLU A 269 1.13 4.47 14.69
N ARG A 270 0.43 3.79 13.76
CA ARG A 270 -0.10 2.43 13.96
C ARG A 270 1.02 1.38 13.96
N VAL A 271 2.16 1.68 13.35
CA VAL A 271 3.36 0.84 13.22
C VAL A 271 3.13 -0.43 12.42
N SER A 272 2.05 -1.17 12.65
CA SER A 272 1.71 -2.39 11.92
C SER A 272 0.21 -2.57 11.73
N VAL A 273 -0.15 -3.35 10.71
CA VAL A 273 -1.50 -3.82 10.46
C VAL A 273 -1.53 -5.32 10.22
N GLU A 274 -2.66 -5.93 10.48
CA GLU A 274 -2.96 -7.35 10.32
C GLU A 274 -4.08 -7.56 9.31
N HIS A 275 -4.57 -8.81 9.13
CA HIS A 275 -5.68 -9.14 8.24
C HIS A 275 -6.91 -8.23 8.48
N GLY A 276 -7.54 -7.80 7.38
CA GLY A 276 -8.61 -6.82 7.39
C GLY A 276 -8.10 -5.41 7.72
N LEU A 277 -6.79 -5.16 7.59
CA LEU A 277 -6.13 -3.88 7.87
C LEU A 277 -6.36 -3.37 9.30
N ARG A 278 -6.61 -4.28 10.25
CA ARG A 278 -6.73 -3.94 11.67
C ARG A 278 -5.40 -3.48 12.23
N GLU A 279 -5.44 -2.54 13.17
CA GLU A 279 -4.23 -2.09 13.87
C GLU A 279 -3.57 -3.28 14.60
N GLY A 280 -2.26 -3.45 14.39
CA GLY A 280 -1.45 -4.45 15.07
C GLY A 280 -0.96 -3.99 16.45
N ASN A 281 -0.20 -4.84 17.13
CA ASN A 281 0.22 -4.62 18.52
C ASN A 281 1.66 -4.09 18.65
N HIS A 282 2.35 -3.81 17.54
CA HIS A 282 3.72 -3.33 17.56
C HIS A 282 3.79 -1.86 18.00
N LYS A 283 4.88 -1.51 18.67
CA LYS A 283 5.27 -0.13 18.96
C LYS A 283 6.50 0.25 18.15
N LEU A 284 6.71 1.55 17.96
CA LEU A 284 7.90 2.05 17.30
C LEU A 284 8.96 2.40 18.35
N CYS A 285 10.17 1.85 18.23
CA CYS A 285 11.30 2.35 18.98
C CYS A 285 11.69 3.74 18.46
N HIS A 286 11.50 4.80 19.26
CA HIS A 286 11.79 6.16 18.84
C HIS A 286 13.29 6.49 18.73
N ALA A 287 14.19 5.55 19.09
CA ALA A 287 15.62 5.67 18.89
C ALA A 287 16.10 5.12 17.55
N CYS A 288 15.80 3.86 17.22
CA CYS A 288 16.22 3.22 15.97
C CYS A 288 15.14 3.16 14.88
N ARG A 289 13.88 3.44 15.22
CA ARG A 289 12.72 3.38 14.33
C ARG A 289 12.29 1.97 13.90
N ASN A 290 12.82 0.93 14.54
CA ASN A 290 12.36 -0.44 14.34
C ASN A 290 11.03 -0.69 15.07
N PRO A 291 10.13 -1.51 14.51
CA PRO A 291 8.99 -2.03 15.24
C PRO A 291 9.46 -2.93 16.38
N ILE A 292 8.76 -2.91 17.50
CA ILE A 292 9.04 -3.74 18.67
C ILE A 292 7.75 -4.40 19.19
N THR A 293 7.88 -5.63 19.66
CA THR A 293 6.79 -6.41 20.23
C THR A 293 6.52 -6.05 21.70
N ALA A 294 5.44 -6.59 22.28
CA ALA A 294 5.13 -6.41 23.69
C ALA A 294 6.22 -7.03 24.58
N GLU A 295 6.78 -8.17 24.17
CA GLU A 295 7.86 -8.87 24.86
C GLU A 295 9.15 -8.03 24.85
N GLU A 296 9.48 -7.39 23.74
CA GLU A 296 10.63 -6.49 23.63
C GLU A 296 10.45 -5.21 24.46
N VAL A 297 9.23 -4.73 24.62
CA VAL A 297 8.89 -3.62 25.54
C VAL A 297 9.08 -4.04 27.00
N ALA A 298 8.89 -5.31 27.34
CA ALA A 298 9.15 -5.85 28.67
C ALA A 298 10.64 -6.19 28.92
N SER A 299 11.48 -6.09 27.91
CA SER A 299 12.92 -6.40 28.00
C SER A 299 13.66 -5.38 28.86
N PRO A 300 14.72 -5.79 29.60
CA PRO A 300 15.58 -4.88 30.35
C PRO A 300 16.37 -3.90 29.46
N PHE A 301 16.44 -4.15 28.16
CA PHE A 301 17.07 -3.27 27.17
C PHE A 301 16.13 -2.17 26.65
N PHE A 302 14.83 -2.24 27.01
CA PHE A 302 13.87 -1.24 26.59
C PHE A 302 13.84 -0.06 27.56
N GLU A 303 14.06 1.12 27.03
CA GLU A 303 13.82 2.40 27.69
C GLU A 303 13.08 3.30 26.70
N GLU A 304 11.85 3.75 27.07
CA GLU A 304 10.99 4.49 26.19
C GLU A 304 11.67 5.72 25.57
N GLY A 305 11.70 5.78 24.26
CA GLY A 305 12.33 6.87 23.51
C GLY A 305 13.86 6.81 23.47
N VAL A 306 14.50 5.85 24.11
CA VAL A 306 15.96 5.78 24.30
C VAL A 306 16.57 4.55 23.65
N SER A 307 16.02 3.36 23.88
CA SER A 307 16.57 2.10 23.38
C SER A 307 15.53 0.98 23.30
N CYS A 308 15.85 -0.07 22.56
CA CYS A 308 15.17 -1.36 22.56
C CYS A 308 16.21 -2.47 22.38
N SER A 309 15.80 -3.76 22.44
CA SER A 309 16.65 -4.92 22.22
C SER A 309 17.51 -4.82 20.95
N ASN A 310 16.93 -4.27 19.87
CA ASN A 310 17.61 -4.16 18.57
C ASN A 310 18.73 -3.10 18.53
N CYS A 311 18.64 -2.03 19.31
CA CYS A 311 19.60 -0.93 19.23
C CYS A 311 20.40 -0.66 20.52
N TYR A 312 20.11 -1.37 21.59
CA TYR A 312 20.78 -1.12 22.87
C TYR A 312 22.30 -1.28 22.80
N SER A 313 22.77 -2.37 22.17
CA SER A 313 24.19 -2.67 22.01
C SER A 313 24.91 -1.80 20.97
N GLU A 314 24.15 -1.27 20.01
CA GLU A 314 24.70 -0.43 18.92
C GLU A 314 24.88 1.05 19.34
N ARG A 315 24.29 1.47 20.46
CA ARG A 315 24.29 2.86 20.93
C ARG A 315 25.24 3.05 22.10
N SER A 316 26.05 4.09 22.03
CA SER A 316 26.87 4.51 23.14
C SER A 316 26.05 5.01 24.33
N GLU A 317 26.62 5.07 25.52
CA GLU A 317 25.94 5.68 26.67
C GLU A 317 25.66 7.18 26.45
N GLU A 318 26.55 7.86 25.74
CA GLU A 318 26.37 9.26 25.37
C GLU A 318 25.14 9.44 24.44
N ASP A 319 24.93 8.55 23.45
CA ASP A 319 23.73 8.56 22.60
C ASP A 319 22.47 8.32 23.42
N ARG A 320 22.48 7.33 24.34
CA ARG A 320 21.35 7.08 25.24
C ARG A 320 21.04 8.29 26.12
N ASN A 321 22.04 8.97 26.64
CA ASN A 321 21.85 10.19 27.44
C ASN A 321 21.23 11.32 26.62
N ARG A 322 21.63 11.51 25.36
CA ARG A 322 20.98 12.48 24.46
C ARG A 322 19.50 12.12 24.21
N PHE A 323 19.21 10.82 24.04
CA PHE A 323 17.83 10.37 23.86
C PHE A 323 16.98 10.51 25.13
N ARG A 324 17.54 10.28 26.34
CA ARG A 324 16.88 10.54 27.62
C ARG A 324 16.51 12.01 27.77
N GLU A 325 17.45 12.92 27.44
CA GLU A 325 17.16 14.35 27.50
C GLU A 325 16.05 14.75 26.51
N ARG A 326 16.08 14.24 25.27
CA ARG A 326 14.98 14.44 24.31
C ARG A 326 13.65 13.91 24.87
N GLN A 327 13.63 12.72 25.44
CA GLN A 327 12.42 12.09 26.00
C GLN A 327 11.87 12.91 27.19
N LYS A 328 12.72 13.46 28.00
CA LYS A 328 12.37 14.38 29.07
C LYS A 328 11.67 15.64 28.52
N GLN A 329 12.20 16.24 27.43
CA GLN A 329 11.56 17.39 26.78
C GLN A 329 10.20 17.02 26.19
N VAL A 330 10.06 15.85 25.59
CA VAL A 330 8.75 15.30 25.11
C VAL A 330 7.76 15.19 26.26
N ALA A 331 8.17 14.63 27.41
CA ALA A 331 7.32 14.50 28.58
C ALA A 331 6.91 15.86 29.18
N LEU A 332 7.82 16.84 29.21
CA LEU A 332 7.52 18.20 29.66
C LEU A 332 6.54 18.91 28.72
N ALA A 333 6.70 18.78 27.40
CA ALA A 333 5.75 19.33 26.42
C ALA A 333 4.35 18.74 26.63
N LYS A 334 4.27 17.39 26.78
CA LYS A 334 3.01 16.69 27.04
C LYS A 334 2.31 17.18 28.32
N LYS A 335 3.07 17.45 29.39
CA LYS A 335 2.51 18.02 30.63
C LYS A 335 1.95 19.45 30.45
N ARG A 336 2.47 20.22 29.49
CA ARG A 336 1.96 21.55 29.13
C ARG A 336 0.81 21.52 28.14
N GLY A 337 0.36 20.34 27.71
CA GLY A 337 -0.63 20.20 26.64
C GLY A 337 -0.07 20.50 25.24
N GLU A 338 1.24 20.62 25.12
CA GLU A 338 1.96 20.91 23.88
C GLU A 338 2.52 19.62 23.27
N ARG A 339 2.75 19.62 21.97
CA ARG A 339 3.43 18.54 21.28
C ARG A 339 4.88 18.94 21.00
N HIS A 340 5.83 18.10 21.42
CA HIS A 340 7.24 18.36 21.17
C HIS A 340 7.55 18.19 19.67
N ILE A 341 8.33 19.11 19.07
CA ILE A 341 8.64 19.15 17.62
C ILE A 341 9.38 17.88 17.13
N GLY A 342 10.06 17.19 18.03
CA GLY A 342 10.82 15.96 17.73
C GLY A 342 10.12 14.64 18.04
N SER A 343 8.85 14.69 18.45
CA SER A 343 8.04 13.49 18.73
C SER A 343 7.26 13.04 17.51
#